data_86ad992f47c763409fdac2faf6fc2cfc
#
_entry.id   86ad992f47c763409fdac2faf6fc2cfc
#
_cell.length_a   1.000
_cell.length_b   1.000
_cell.length_c   1.000
_cell.angle_alpha   90.00
_cell.angle_beta   90.00
_cell.angle_gamma   90.00
#
_symmetry.space_group_name_H-M   'P 1'
#
loop_
_entity.id
_entity.type
_entity.pdbx_description
1 polymer ?
#
loop_
_entity_poly.entity_id
_entity_poly.type
_entity_poly.pdbx_seq_one_letter_code
_entity_poly.pdbx_strand_id
1 'polypeptide(L)'
;MELGKLTRLVRHWIWLAPLMIGVVFVGAGIYMAVEGRAAHDDVRDAVIQEGITVSGDAEELAGEPVNSASSAQAQSDVILEHTLTSTGGYGYGDMGRFLLPEGNYMLAKGTFLTEDGGTTTDVALAATDDNGSPINVTTDASLAVKNGSDEPVRAWTSDSELAATDDSGRPVVNTLRDTAQTSAFLRTSLGVAVMGFRVSDLVVGVGAFMIVIGAAFVVFIAPAIYYSAEVANHYDKLIKKEEGAKQAAPAARQTT
;
A
#
# COMPACT_ATOMS: atom_id res chain seq x y z
N MET A 1 11.19 -3.24 56.13
CA MET A 1 12.37 -2.88 55.29
C MET A 1 12.29 -1.36 55.08
N GLU A 2 13.27 -0.58 55.52
CA GLU A 2 13.20 0.86 55.57
C GLU A 2 13.07 1.45 54.14
N LEU A 3 12.04 2.28 53.92
CA LEU A 3 11.80 3.00 52.65
C LEU A 3 13.06 3.65 52.08
N GLY A 4 13.96 4.16 52.94
CA GLY A 4 15.22 4.77 52.51
C GLY A 4 16.29 3.80 51.97
N LYS A 5 16.21 2.52 52.21
CA LYS A 5 17.10 1.51 51.60
C LYS A 5 16.58 1.13 50.21
N LEU A 6 15.24 1.06 50.06
CA LEU A 6 14.59 0.75 48.80
C LEU A 6 14.82 1.85 47.75
N THR A 7 14.66 3.12 48.16
CA THR A 7 14.89 4.26 47.26
C THR A 7 16.34 4.37 46.78
N ARG A 8 17.32 4.04 47.64
CA ARG A 8 18.73 4.01 47.23
C ARG A 8 19.05 2.86 46.26
N LEU A 9 18.43 1.70 46.48
CA LEU A 9 18.63 0.55 45.57
C LEU A 9 18.03 0.85 44.19
N VAL A 10 16.80 1.36 44.14
CA VAL A 10 16.12 1.76 42.89
C VAL A 10 16.92 2.82 42.16
N ARG A 11 17.40 3.88 42.85
CA ARG A 11 18.19 4.95 42.26
C ARG A 11 19.51 4.47 41.63
N HIS A 12 20.12 3.42 42.21
CA HIS A 12 21.38 2.86 41.70
C HIS A 12 21.20 2.07 40.40
N TRP A 13 20.04 1.43 40.20
CA TRP A 13 19.80 0.54 39.06
C TRP A 13 18.86 1.13 38.00
N ILE A 14 18.26 2.30 38.24
CA ILE A 14 17.25 2.89 37.36
C ILE A 14 17.76 3.18 35.94
N TRP A 15 19.07 3.42 35.77
CA TRP A 15 19.70 3.64 34.47
C TRP A 15 19.76 2.40 33.58
N LEU A 16 19.64 1.19 34.18
CA LEU A 16 19.58 -0.05 33.40
C LEU A 16 18.29 -0.17 32.59
N ALA A 17 17.18 0.40 33.07
CA ALA A 17 15.91 0.31 32.36
C ALA A 17 15.98 0.95 30.95
N PRO A 18 16.40 2.24 30.79
CA PRO A 18 16.58 2.82 29.47
C PRO A 18 17.68 2.14 28.65
N LEU A 19 18.76 1.66 29.28
CA LEU A 19 19.78 0.90 28.58
C LEU A 19 19.21 -0.38 27.96
N MET A 20 18.47 -1.18 28.71
CA MET A 20 17.84 -2.41 28.22
C MET A 20 16.82 -2.13 27.12
N ILE A 21 15.99 -1.10 27.29
CA ILE A 21 15.06 -0.65 26.25
C ILE A 21 15.83 -0.30 24.97
N GLY A 22 16.89 0.51 25.08
CA GLY A 22 17.70 0.91 23.94
C GLY A 22 18.32 -0.28 23.20
N VAL A 23 18.89 -1.24 23.94
CA VAL A 23 19.46 -2.47 23.35
C VAL A 23 18.39 -3.30 22.62
N VAL A 24 17.19 -3.45 23.21
CA VAL A 24 16.09 -4.17 22.58
C VAL A 24 15.64 -3.46 21.29
N PHE A 25 15.51 -2.12 21.33
CA PHE A 25 15.14 -1.34 20.13
C PHE A 25 16.19 -1.45 19.02
N VAL A 26 17.47 -1.37 19.34
CA VAL A 26 18.55 -1.56 18.35
C VAL A 26 18.49 -2.96 17.75
N GLY A 27 18.38 -4.00 18.58
CA GLY A 27 18.30 -5.40 18.11
C GLY A 27 17.08 -5.66 17.23
N ALA A 28 15.90 -5.22 17.67
CA ALA A 28 14.66 -5.34 16.88
C ALA A 28 14.75 -4.53 15.57
N GLY A 29 15.30 -3.33 15.61
CA GLY A 29 15.48 -2.49 14.44
C GLY A 29 16.45 -3.09 13.41
N ILE A 30 17.55 -3.69 13.84
CA ILE A 30 18.46 -4.43 12.94
C ILE A 30 17.73 -5.63 12.32
N TYR A 31 17.03 -6.41 13.13
CA TYR A 31 16.25 -7.56 12.64
C TYR A 31 15.24 -7.13 11.56
N MET A 32 14.43 -6.09 11.83
CA MET A 32 13.45 -5.57 10.87
C MET A 32 14.13 -5.05 9.59
N ALA A 33 15.27 -4.36 9.69
CA ALA A 33 15.97 -3.86 8.52
C ALA A 33 16.55 -4.98 7.64
N VAL A 34 16.99 -6.09 8.24
CA VAL A 34 17.49 -7.27 7.52
C VAL A 34 16.33 -8.02 6.83
N GLU A 35 15.27 -8.34 7.58
CA GLU A 35 14.10 -9.04 7.04
C GLU A 35 13.36 -8.21 5.97
N GLY A 36 13.26 -6.90 6.19
CA GLY A 36 12.66 -6.00 5.20
C GLY A 36 13.45 -5.97 3.88
N ARG A 37 14.79 -5.99 3.93
CA ARG A 37 15.61 -6.11 2.71
C ARG A 37 15.48 -7.47 2.04
N ALA A 38 15.50 -8.56 2.82
CA ALA A 38 15.29 -9.90 2.28
C ALA A 38 13.94 -10.01 1.56
N ALA A 39 12.85 -9.53 2.18
CA ALA A 39 11.52 -9.50 1.57
C ALA A 39 11.47 -8.63 0.29
N HIS A 40 12.19 -7.51 0.27
CA HIS A 40 12.31 -6.68 -0.94
C HIS A 40 13.00 -7.44 -2.09
N ASP A 41 14.10 -8.12 -1.79
CA ASP A 41 14.86 -8.91 -2.78
C ASP A 41 14.03 -10.11 -3.27
N ASP A 42 13.30 -10.79 -2.38
CA ASP A 42 12.41 -11.91 -2.75
C ASP A 42 11.31 -11.46 -3.75
N VAL A 43 10.66 -10.31 -3.51
CA VAL A 43 9.67 -9.75 -4.44
C VAL A 43 10.32 -9.39 -5.77
N ARG A 44 11.48 -8.75 -5.72
CA ARG A 44 12.24 -8.36 -6.91
C ARG A 44 12.62 -9.56 -7.76
N ASP A 45 13.17 -10.61 -7.13
CA ASP A 45 13.62 -11.81 -7.83
C ASP A 45 12.42 -12.56 -8.44
N ALA A 46 11.29 -12.63 -7.73
CA ALA A 46 10.07 -13.22 -8.28
C ALA A 46 9.58 -12.49 -9.53
N VAL A 47 9.57 -11.16 -9.55
CA VAL A 47 9.13 -10.37 -10.70
C VAL A 47 10.15 -10.46 -11.87
N ILE A 48 11.45 -10.47 -11.57
CA ILE A 48 12.51 -10.62 -12.58
C ILE A 48 12.43 -12.00 -13.26
N GLN A 49 12.08 -13.04 -12.49
CA GLN A 49 11.93 -14.40 -13.04
C GLN A 49 10.84 -14.47 -14.10
N GLU A 50 9.79 -13.66 -14.02
CA GLU A 50 8.74 -13.56 -15.04
C GLU A 50 9.22 -12.85 -16.32
N GLY A 51 10.38 -12.22 -16.32
CA GLY A 51 10.98 -11.56 -17.49
C GLY A 51 10.19 -10.37 -18.01
N ILE A 52 9.37 -9.72 -17.14
CA ILE A 52 8.49 -8.61 -17.54
C ILE A 52 9.33 -7.35 -17.72
N THR A 53 9.11 -6.65 -18.84
CA THR A 53 9.63 -5.30 -19.09
C THR A 53 8.49 -4.30 -19.23
N VAL A 54 8.74 -3.07 -18.84
CA VAL A 54 7.79 -1.97 -19.05
C VAL A 54 7.61 -1.75 -20.56
N SER A 55 6.37 -1.62 -21.00
CA SER A 55 6.04 -1.45 -22.42
C SER A 55 6.77 -0.25 -23.04
N GLY A 56 7.15 -0.36 -24.32
CA GLY A 56 7.94 0.67 -25.02
C GLY A 56 7.19 1.98 -25.28
N ASP A 57 5.89 1.98 -25.09
CA ASP A 57 5.00 3.16 -25.20
C ASP A 57 4.64 3.79 -23.85
N ALA A 58 5.21 3.30 -22.76
CA ALA A 58 5.10 3.94 -21.45
C ALA A 58 5.76 5.33 -21.48
N GLU A 59 5.15 6.30 -20.81
CA GLU A 59 5.72 7.65 -20.69
C GLU A 59 7.05 7.63 -19.89
N GLU A 60 7.11 6.80 -18.87
CA GLU A 60 8.29 6.65 -18.02
C GLU A 60 8.73 5.17 -17.96
N LEU A 61 10.01 4.93 -17.78
CA LEU A 61 10.62 3.61 -17.61
C LEU A 61 10.42 2.66 -18.80
N ALA A 62 10.06 3.16 -20.00
CA ALA A 62 9.85 2.36 -21.20
C ALA A 62 11.04 1.44 -21.50
N GLY A 63 10.78 0.14 -21.66
CA GLY A 63 11.78 -0.88 -21.95
C GLY A 63 12.63 -1.32 -20.74
N GLU A 64 12.46 -0.71 -19.57
CA GLU A 64 13.17 -1.14 -18.35
C GLU A 64 12.56 -2.43 -17.78
N PRO A 65 13.37 -3.29 -17.15
CA PRO A 65 12.86 -4.47 -16.47
C PRO A 65 12.00 -4.06 -15.26
N VAL A 66 10.90 -4.80 -15.05
CA VAL A 66 10.07 -4.63 -13.87
C VAL A 66 10.81 -5.24 -12.67
N ASN A 67 11.38 -4.39 -11.80
CA ASN A 67 12.21 -4.78 -10.66
C ASN A 67 12.05 -3.88 -9.43
N SER A 68 11.04 -3.02 -9.45
CA SER A 68 10.75 -2.04 -8.40
C SER A 68 9.26 -1.70 -8.35
N ALA A 69 8.81 -1.03 -7.28
CA ALA A 69 7.44 -0.56 -7.17
C ALA A 69 7.05 0.39 -8.32
N SER A 70 7.96 1.28 -8.75
CA SER A 70 7.70 2.23 -9.83
C SER A 70 7.57 1.56 -11.19
N SER A 71 8.49 0.63 -11.54
CA SER A 71 8.41 -0.08 -12.81
C SER A 71 7.21 -1.04 -12.88
N ALA A 72 6.84 -1.69 -11.76
CA ALA A 72 5.63 -2.50 -11.67
C ALA A 72 4.35 -1.66 -11.82
N GLN A 73 4.32 -0.46 -11.22
CA GLN A 73 3.21 0.47 -11.36
C GLN A 73 3.08 0.97 -12.79
N ALA A 74 4.18 1.42 -13.41
CA ALA A 74 4.20 1.91 -14.79
C ALA A 74 3.67 0.84 -15.75
N GLN A 75 4.13 -0.41 -15.65
CA GLN A 75 3.62 -1.51 -16.48
C GLN A 75 2.13 -1.80 -16.23
N SER A 76 1.66 -1.73 -14.99
CA SER A 76 0.23 -1.87 -14.66
C SER A 76 -0.63 -0.80 -15.31
N ASP A 77 -0.14 0.45 -15.34
CA ASP A 77 -0.87 1.59 -15.89
C ASP A 77 -0.97 1.49 -17.41
N VAL A 78 0.11 1.11 -18.11
CA VAL A 78 0.08 0.85 -19.55
C VAL A 78 -0.88 -0.29 -19.92
N ILE A 79 -0.88 -1.40 -19.15
CA ILE A 79 -1.84 -2.49 -19.37
C ILE A 79 -3.28 -1.99 -19.23
N LEU A 80 -3.56 -1.10 -18.27
CA LEU A 80 -4.88 -0.48 -18.14
C LEU A 80 -5.24 0.34 -19.37
N GLU A 81 -4.35 1.23 -19.78
CA GLU A 81 -4.55 2.11 -20.93
C GLU A 81 -4.85 1.32 -22.21
N HIS A 82 -4.03 0.30 -22.51
CA HIS A 82 -4.24 -0.59 -23.65
C HIS A 82 -5.58 -1.32 -23.58
N THR A 83 -5.94 -1.78 -22.38
CA THR A 83 -7.23 -2.47 -22.18
C THR A 83 -8.38 -1.53 -22.45
N LEU A 84 -8.39 -0.33 -21.84
CA LEU A 84 -9.46 0.65 -22.03
C LEU A 84 -9.55 1.13 -23.47
N THR A 85 -8.42 1.33 -24.13
CA THR A 85 -8.37 1.69 -25.54
C THR A 85 -8.98 0.58 -26.42
N SER A 86 -8.60 -0.66 -26.21
CA SER A 86 -9.12 -1.79 -27.00
C SER A 86 -10.59 -2.10 -26.76
N THR A 87 -11.11 -1.76 -25.56
CA THR A 87 -12.50 -2.05 -25.15
C THR A 87 -13.44 -0.85 -25.24
N GLY A 88 -12.96 0.31 -25.74
CA GLY A 88 -13.75 1.54 -25.77
C GLY A 88 -14.06 2.11 -24.39
N GLY A 89 -13.13 1.93 -23.43
CA GLY A 89 -13.26 2.48 -22.08
C GLY A 89 -13.93 1.55 -21.07
N TYR A 90 -14.30 0.33 -21.47
CA TYR A 90 -14.96 -0.63 -20.59
C TYR A 90 -13.95 -1.55 -19.89
N GLY A 91 -14.10 -1.71 -18.57
CA GLY A 91 -13.35 -2.70 -17.79
C GLY A 91 -14.03 -4.07 -17.78
N TYR A 92 -13.32 -5.10 -17.30
CA TYR A 92 -13.84 -6.47 -17.20
C TYR A 92 -15.20 -6.58 -16.50
N GLY A 93 -15.41 -5.83 -15.42
CA GLY A 93 -16.65 -5.86 -14.64
C GLY A 93 -17.87 -5.25 -15.37
N ASP A 94 -17.63 -4.46 -16.40
CA ASP A 94 -18.68 -3.80 -17.20
C ASP A 94 -19.17 -4.67 -18.36
N MET A 95 -18.46 -5.79 -18.66
CA MET A 95 -18.69 -6.57 -19.86
C MET A 95 -19.54 -7.80 -19.63
N GLY A 96 -20.56 -7.99 -20.50
CA GLY A 96 -21.31 -9.23 -20.59
C GLY A 96 -20.49 -10.37 -21.19
N ARG A 97 -20.94 -11.61 -20.96
CA ARG A 97 -20.27 -12.85 -21.40
C ARG A 97 -20.40 -13.12 -22.87
N PHE A 98 -21.48 -12.64 -23.50
CA PHE A 98 -21.85 -12.98 -24.86
C PHE A 98 -22.00 -11.71 -25.69
N LEU A 99 -21.77 -11.82 -27.00
CA LEU A 99 -22.01 -10.73 -27.92
C LEU A 99 -23.49 -10.69 -28.31
N LEU A 100 -24.05 -9.49 -28.44
CA LEU A 100 -25.36 -9.29 -29.09
C LEU A 100 -25.25 -9.56 -30.60
N PRO A 101 -26.38 -9.76 -31.31
CA PRO A 101 -26.41 -9.86 -32.77
C PRO A 101 -25.65 -8.71 -33.44
N GLU A 102 -25.12 -8.95 -34.63
CA GLU A 102 -24.42 -7.91 -35.42
C GLU A 102 -25.32 -6.69 -35.66
N GLY A 103 -24.68 -5.52 -35.76
CA GLY A 103 -25.39 -4.25 -35.86
C GLY A 103 -25.80 -3.63 -34.52
N ASN A 104 -25.46 -4.28 -33.40
CA ASN A 104 -25.63 -3.70 -32.06
C ASN A 104 -24.27 -3.29 -31.49
N TYR A 105 -24.13 -2.06 -31.06
CA TYR A 105 -22.88 -1.44 -30.60
C TYR A 105 -23.03 -0.83 -29.21
N MET A 106 -21.94 -0.77 -28.48
CA MET A 106 -21.88 -0.07 -27.19
C MET A 106 -21.80 1.44 -27.40
N LEU A 107 -22.54 2.19 -26.61
CA LEU A 107 -22.29 3.63 -26.43
C LEU A 107 -21.05 3.86 -25.55
N ALA A 108 -20.57 5.09 -25.47
CA ALA A 108 -19.51 5.42 -24.52
C ALA A 108 -19.96 5.13 -23.08
N LYS A 109 -19.05 4.70 -22.24
CA LYS A 109 -19.37 4.35 -20.84
C LYS A 109 -20.03 5.54 -20.12
N GLY A 110 -21.17 5.30 -19.47
CA GLY A 110 -21.96 6.34 -18.82
C GLY A 110 -22.83 7.17 -19.75
N THR A 111 -22.90 6.80 -21.03
CA THR A 111 -23.80 7.39 -22.02
C THR A 111 -24.96 6.43 -22.31
N PHE A 112 -26.15 6.97 -22.49
CA PHE A 112 -27.38 6.22 -22.72
C PHE A 112 -28.09 6.76 -23.97
N LEU A 113 -28.88 5.92 -24.58
CA LEU A 113 -29.77 6.30 -25.68
C LEU A 113 -30.95 7.13 -25.15
N THR A 114 -31.41 8.12 -25.91
CA THR A 114 -32.64 8.86 -25.60
C THR A 114 -33.79 8.36 -26.49
N GLU A 115 -35.05 8.65 -26.13
CA GLU A 115 -36.22 8.21 -26.89
C GLU A 115 -36.28 8.78 -28.33
N ASP A 116 -35.66 9.93 -28.57
CA ASP A 116 -35.52 10.56 -29.88
C ASP A 116 -34.34 10.06 -30.73
N GLY A 117 -33.61 9.05 -30.23
CA GLY A 117 -32.47 8.44 -30.90
C GLY A 117 -31.16 9.18 -30.71
N GLY A 118 -31.10 10.21 -29.87
CA GLY A 118 -29.87 10.89 -29.44
C GLY A 118 -29.17 10.17 -28.29
N THR A 119 -28.19 10.82 -27.69
CA THR A 119 -27.47 10.29 -26.53
C THR A 119 -27.46 11.29 -25.38
N THR A 120 -27.45 10.77 -24.15
CA THR A 120 -27.41 11.56 -22.91
C THR A 120 -26.52 10.88 -21.86
N THR A 121 -25.95 11.68 -20.95
CA THR A 121 -25.30 11.19 -19.73
C THR A 121 -26.22 11.28 -18.50
N ASP A 122 -27.40 11.87 -18.67
CA ASP A 122 -28.41 11.96 -17.61
C ASP A 122 -29.34 10.73 -17.67
N VAL A 123 -29.28 9.90 -16.64
CA VAL A 123 -30.09 8.69 -16.49
C VAL A 123 -31.60 9.00 -16.53
N ALA A 124 -32.01 10.19 -16.07
CA ALA A 124 -33.41 10.60 -16.06
C ALA A 124 -33.99 10.88 -17.46
N LEU A 125 -33.14 11.13 -18.44
CA LEU A 125 -33.49 11.39 -19.85
C LEU A 125 -33.24 10.16 -20.74
N ALA A 126 -32.67 9.09 -20.17
CA ALA A 126 -32.35 7.87 -20.90
C ALA A 126 -33.62 7.09 -21.27
N ALA A 127 -33.65 6.56 -22.49
CA ALA A 127 -34.62 5.52 -22.85
C ALA A 127 -34.31 4.26 -22.01
N THR A 128 -35.39 3.53 -21.65
CA THR A 128 -35.28 2.33 -20.80
C THR A 128 -35.71 1.09 -21.55
N ASP A 129 -35.10 -0.04 -21.21
CA ASP A 129 -35.51 -1.37 -21.65
C ASP A 129 -36.81 -1.82 -20.93
N ASP A 130 -37.30 -3.01 -21.26
CA ASP A 130 -38.52 -3.61 -20.67
C ASP A 130 -38.42 -3.83 -19.15
N ASN A 131 -37.18 -3.80 -18.59
CA ASN A 131 -36.90 -3.94 -17.16
C ASN A 131 -36.72 -2.58 -16.47
N GLY A 132 -36.85 -1.47 -17.20
CA GLY A 132 -36.66 -0.11 -16.71
C GLY A 132 -35.16 0.29 -16.56
N SER A 133 -34.23 -0.46 -17.17
CA SER A 133 -32.80 -0.14 -17.14
C SER A 133 -32.47 0.81 -18.30
N PRO A 134 -31.57 1.81 -18.07
CA PRO A 134 -31.14 2.72 -19.12
C PRO A 134 -30.43 1.97 -20.27
N ILE A 135 -30.83 2.27 -21.51
CA ILE A 135 -30.25 1.63 -22.69
C ILE A 135 -28.90 2.24 -23.04
N ASN A 136 -27.84 1.44 -22.99
CA ASN A 136 -26.46 1.80 -23.34
C ASN A 136 -25.97 1.13 -24.65
N VAL A 137 -26.88 0.62 -25.45
CA VAL A 137 -26.65 -0.04 -26.73
C VAL A 137 -27.35 0.74 -27.84
N THR A 138 -26.72 0.82 -29.02
CA THR A 138 -27.29 1.48 -30.21
C THR A 138 -27.10 0.62 -31.43
N THR A 139 -28.00 0.80 -32.44
CA THR A 139 -27.81 0.24 -33.80
C THR A 139 -27.16 1.21 -34.76
N ASP A 140 -26.95 2.47 -34.33
CA ASP A 140 -26.24 3.47 -35.10
C ASP A 140 -24.72 3.43 -34.79
N ALA A 141 -23.94 2.92 -35.73
CA ALA A 141 -22.49 2.83 -35.62
C ALA A 141 -21.80 4.19 -35.46
N SER A 142 -22.44 5.30 -35.83
CA SER A 142 -21.89 6.65 -35.66
C SER A 142 -21.92 7.14 -34.21
N LEU A 143 -22.82 6.62 -33.40
CA LEU A 143 -22.95 6.89 -31.97
C LEU A 143 -22.13 5.91 -31.11
N ALA A 144 -21.66 4.82 -31.71
CA ALA A 144 -20.93 3.77 -31.03
C ALA A 144 -19.59 4.28 -30.48
N VAL A 145 -19.21 3.79 -29.31
CA VAL A 145 -17.83 3.94 -28.85
C VAL A 145 -16.90 3.13 -29.76
N LYS A 146 -15.72 3.68 -30.01
CA LYS A 146 -14.72 3.04 -30.86
C LYS A 146 -13.57 2.46 -30.05
N ASN A 147 -13.00 1.39 -30.57
CA ASN A 147 -11.77 0.81 -30.03
C ASN A 147 -10.52 1.54 -30.58
N GLY A 148 -9.32 1.11 -30.18
CA GLY A 148 -8.05 1.70 -30.63
C GLY A 148 -7.79 1.60 -32.14
N SER A 149 -8.56 0.80 -32.88
CA SER A 149 -8.51 0.69 -34.34
C SER A 149 -9.59 1.53 -35.06
N ASP A 150 -10.26 2.41 -34.33
CA ASP A 150 -11.39 3.25 -34.82
C ASP A 150 -12.61 2.43 -35.26
N GLU A 151 -12.73 1.17 -34.81
CA GLU A 151 -13.86 0.31 -35.11
C GLU A 151 -14.92 0.40 -33.99
N PRO A 152 -16.23 0.39 -34.34
CA PRO A 152 -17.29 0.43 -33.35
C PRO A 152 -17.28 -0.84 -32.50
N VAL A 153 -17.32 -0.66 -31.18
CA VAL A 153 -17.31 -1.78 -30.22
C VAL A 153 -18.66 -2.48 -30.23
N ARG A 154 -18.67 -3.76 -30.61
CA ARG A 154 -19.87 -4.58 -30.63
C ARG A 154 -20.46 -4.75 -29.22
N ALA A 155 -21.78 -4.64 -29.14
CA ALA A 155 -22.46 -4.73 -27.86
C ALA A 155 -22.50 -6.16 -27.31
N TRP A 156 -22.63 -6.29 -26.01
CA TRP A 156 -22.64 -7.54 -25.26
C TRP A 156 -23.81 -7.62 -24.28
N THR A 157 -24.07 -8.85 -23.84
CA THR A 157 -25.06 -9.19 -22.82
C THR A 157 -24.53 -10.29 -21.89
N SER A 158 -25.11 -10.39 -20.69
CA SER A 158 -24.90 -11.56 -19.82
C SER A 158 -26.02 -12.60 -19.99
N ASP A 159 -27.06 -12.28 -20.73
CA ASP A 159 -28.17 -13.16 -21.05
C ASP A 159 -27.89 -13.97 -22.32
N SER A 160 -27.86 -15.30 -22.19
CA SER A 160 -27.63 -16.19 -23.30
C SER A 160 -28.79 -16.25 -24.32
N GLU A 161 -30.00 -15.87 -23.93
CA GLU A 161 -31.18 -15.86 -24.84
C GLU A 161 -31.14 -14.66 -25.79
N LEU A 162 -30.51 -13.56 -25.37
CA LEU A 162 -30.35 -12.35 -26.19
C LEU A 162 -29.05 -12.40 -27.04
N ALA A 163 -28.19 -13.38 -26.79
CA ALA A 163 -26.89 -13.49 -27.44
C ALA A 163 -27.02 -13.86 -28.92
N ALA A 164 -26.07 -13.36 -29.73
CA ALA A 164 -25.85 -13.92 -31.05
C ALA A 164 -25.49 -15.41 -30.93
N THR A 165 -25.88 -16.21 -31.93
CA THR A 165 -25.57 -17.63 -31.99
C THR A 165 -24.60 -17.93 -33.12
N ASP A 166 -23.70 -18.89 -32.92
CA ASP A 166 -22.82 -19.45 -33.95
C ASP A 166 -23.60 -20.44 -34.86
N ASP A 167 -22.94 -20.96 -35.87
CA ASP A 167 -23.52 -21.95 -36.80
C ASP A 167 -24.00 -23.26 -36.12
N SER A 168 -23.58 -23.49 -34.88
CA SER A 168 -23.99 -24.64 -34.06
C SER A 168 -25.11 -24.29 -33.09
N GLY A 169 -25.65 -23.07 -33.15
CA GLY A 169 -26.70 -22.55 -32.26
C GLY A 169 -26.24 -22.23 -30.85
N ARG A 170 -24.93 -22.07 -30.62
CA ARG A 170 -24.35 -21.72 -29.31
C ARG A 170 -24.14 -20.22 -29.21
N PRO A 171 -24.34 -19.61 -28.01
CA PRO A 171 -24.08 -18.21 -27.79
C PRO A 171 -22.63 -17.83 -28.14
N VAL A 172 -22.45 -16.74 -28.90
CA VAL A 172 -21.15 -16.21 -29.27
C VAL A 172 -20.49 -15.54 -28.08
N VAL A 173 -19.32 -16.01 -27.68
CA VAL A 173 -18.59 -15.51 -26.50
C VAL A 173 -17.97 -14.14 -26.81
N ASN A 174 -17.98 -13.26 -25.81
CA ASN A 174 -17.32 -11.96 -25.89
C ASN A 174 -15.82 -12.09 -25.61
N THR A 175 -15.00 -12.15 -26.63
CA THR A 175 -13.53 -12.28 -26.53
C THR A 175 -12.85 -11.03 -25.98
N LEU A 176 -13.44 -9.82 -26.12
CA LEU A 176 -12.92 -8.61 -25.48
C LEU A 176 -12.97 -8.71 -23.95
N ARG A 177 -13.99 -9.40 -23.42
CA ARG A 177 -14.10 -9.67 -21.99
C ARG A 177 -12.95 -10.56 -21.50
N ASP A 178 -12.52 -11.56 -22.26
CA ASP A 178 -11.40 -12.43 -21.90
C ASP A 178 -10.08 -11.65 -21.91
N THR A 179 -9.91 -10.74 -22.87
CA THR A 179 -8.77 -9.81 -22.90
C THR A 179 -8.77 -8.89 -21.67
N ALA A 180 -9.90 -8.29 -21.34
CA ALA A 180 -10.04 -7.42 -20.16
C ALA A 180 -9.83 -8.20 -18.85
N GLN A 181 -10.26 -9.47 -18.79
CA GLN A 181 -10.03 -10.35 -17.64
C GLN A 181 -8.53 -10.64 -17.46
N THR A 182 -7.83 -11.02 -18.53
CA THR A 182 -6.39 -11.26 -18.49
C THR A 182 -5.64 -10.03 -18.04
N SER A 183 -5.98 -8.85 -18.58
CA SER A 183 -5.41 -7.56 -18.17
C SER A 183 -5.66 -7.27 -16.68
N ALA A 184 -6.86 -7.54 -16.19
CA ALA A 184 -7.20 -7.34 -14.79
C ALA A 184 -6.35 -8.24 -13.87
N PHE A 185 -6.11 -9.50 -14.24
CA PHE A 185 -5.24 -10.40 -13.49
C PHE A 185 -3.78 -9.95 -13.51
N LEU A 186 -3.23 -9.56 -14.66
CA LEU A 186 -1.86 -9.06 -14.77
C LEU A 186 -1.67 -7.80 -13.91
N ARG A 187 -2.60 -6.86 -13.96
CA ARG A 187 -2.57 -5.65 -13.14
C ARG A 187 -2.67 -5.95 -11.64
N THR A 188 -3.50 -6.93 -11.28
CA THR A 188 -3.61 -7.35 -9.87
C THR A 188 -2.29 -7.95 -9.38
N SER A 189 -1.64 -8.80 -10.19
CA SER A 189 -0.34 -9.39 -9.86
C SER A 189 0.75 -8.31 -9.71
N LEU A 190 0.82 -7.36 -10.63
CA LEU A 190 1.73 -6.20 -10.54
C LEU A 190 1.42 -5.32 -9.31
N GLY A 191 0.13 -5.13 -9.00
CA GLY A 191 -0.31 -4.42 -7.79
C GLY A 191 0.16 -5.09 -6.49
N VAL A 192 0.14 -6.42 -6.44
CA VAL A 192 0.70 -7.18 -5.32
C VAL A 192 2.21 -6.97 -5.21
N ALA A 193 2.95 -6.96 -6.33
CA ALA A 193 4.38 -6.65 -6.34
C ALA A 193 4.66 -5.23 -5.83
N VAL A 194 3.90 -4.21 -6.30
CA VAL A 194 3.98 -2.83 -5.80
C VAL A 194 3.78 -2.76 -4.28
N MET A 195 2.77 -3.45 -3.76
CA MET A 195 2.53 -3.53 -2.31
C MET A 195 3.68 -4.21 -1.58
N GLY A 196 4.19 -5.32 -2.12
CA GLY A 196 5.33 -6.04 -1.56
C GLY A 196 6.56 -5.15 -1.40
N PHE A 197 6.95 -4.43 -2.45
CA PHE A 197 8.05 -3.46 -2.41
C PHE A 197 7.82 -2.37 -1.36
N ARG A 198 6.65 -1.72 -1.37
CA ARG A 198 6.34 -0.62 -0.43
C ARG A 198 6.30 -1.08 1.02
N VAL A 199 5.75 -2.26 1.30
CA VAL A 199 5.74 -2.82 2.66
C VAL A 199 7.15 -3.16 3.12
N SER A 200 7.98 -3.75 2.26
CA SER A 200 9.38 -4.05 2.56
C SER A 200 10.16 -2.77 2.90
N ASP A 201 10.00 -1.71 2.11
CA ASP A 201 10.63 -0.40 2.35
C ASP A 201 10.14 0.22 3.67
N LEU A 202 8.86 0.10 3.99
CA LEU A 202 8.30 0.56 5.27
C LEU A 202 8.94 -0.18 6.45
N VAL A 203 9.09 -1.51 6.36
CA VAL A 203 9.71 -2.32 7.41
C VAL A 203 11.17 -1.92 7.62
N VAL A 204 11.93 -1.69 6.53
CA VAL A 204 13.31 -1.16 6.61
C VAL A 204 13.34 0.21 7.27
N GLY A 205 12.42 1.11 6.89
CA GLY A 205 12.32 2.46 7.46
C GLY A 205 12.01 2.45 8.96
N VAL A 206 11.06 1.63 9.39
CA VAL A 206 10.73 1.44 10.83
C VAL A 206 11.91 0.85 11.58
N GLY A 207 12.60 -0.15 11.00
CA GLY A 207 13.80 -0.73 11.57
C GLY A 207 14.91 0.32 11.80
N ALA A 208 15.16 1.15 10.79
CA ALA A 208 16.14 2.26 10.90
C ALA A 208 15.76 3.27 12.00
N PHE A 209 14.48 3.63 12.08
CA PHE A 209 13.97 4.52 13.12
C PHE A 209 14.14 3.93 14.52
N MET A 210 13.86 2.64 14.71
CA MET A 210 14.08 1.94 15.99
C MET A 210 15.56 1.93 16.37
N ILE A 211 16.49 1.71 15.43
CA ILE A 211 17.93 1.77 15.69
C ILE A 211 18.32 3.17 16.22
N VAL A 212 17.84 4.24 15.58
CA VAL A 212 18.15 5.62 15.99
C VAL A 212 17.61 5.91 17.40
N ILE A 213 16.37 5.55 17.69
CA ILE A 213 15.77 5.72 19.03
C ILE A 213 16.54 4.88 20.06
N GLY A 214 16.80 3.61 19.76
CA GLY A 214 17.52 2.71 20.66
C GLY A 214 18.94 3.25 20.96
N ALA A 215 19.65 3.73 19.94
CA ALA A 215 20.95 4.37 20.11
C ALA A 215 20.86 5.62 21.00
N ALA A 216 19.83 6.45 20.86
CA ALA A 216 19.62 7.62 21.71
C ALA A 216 19.42 7.23 23.18
N PHE A 217 18.70 6.15 23.46
CA PHE A 217 18.54 5.61 24.81
C PHE A 217 19.86 5.14 25.40
N VAL A 218 20.68 4.42 24.62
CA VAL A 218 21.97 3.87 25.07
C VAL A 218 23.02 4.98 25.26
N VAL A 219 23.10 5.93 24.31
CA VAL A 219 24.20 6.91 24.28
C VAL A 219 23.90 8.15 25.14
N PHE A 220 22.66 8.58 25.20
CA PHE A 220 22.31 9.84 25.89
C PHE A 220 21.50 9.63 27.16
N ILE A 221 20.42 8.85 27.11
CA ILE A 221 19.45 8.77 28.22
C ILE A 221 20.01 7.95 29.38
N ALA A 222 20.53 6.75 29.13
CA ALA A 222 21.07 5.90 30.17
C ALA A 222 22.27 6.54 30.89
N PRO A 223 23.29 7.11 30.21
CA PRO A 223 24.38 7.84 30.86
C PRO A 223 23.90 9.08 31.63
N ALA A 224 22.96 9.87 31.08
CA ALA A 224 22.44 11.04 31.78
C ALA A 224 21.77 10.67 33.11
N ILE A 225 20.99 9.60 33.14
CA ILE A 225 20.36 9.08 34.38
C ILE A 225 21.44 8.55 35.33
N TYR A 226 22.44 7.82 34.83
CA TYR A 226 23.55 7.33 35.63
C TYR A 226 24.30 8.48 36.33
N TYR A 227 24.73 9.51 35.57
CA TYR A 227 25.45 10.66 36.12
C TYR A 227 24.59 11.47 37.11
N SER A 228 23.30 11.66 36.82
CA SER A 228 22.39 12.37 37.75
C SER A 228 22.22 11.62 39.07
N ALA A 229 22.15 10.29 39.02
CA ALA A 229 22.08 9.45 40.22
C ALA A 229 23.38 9.49 41.03
N GLU A 230 24.56 9.52 40.38
CA GLU A 230 25.88 9.64 41.01
C GLU A 230 26.05 10.98 41.73
N VAL A 231 25.69 12.08 41.06
CA VAL A 231 25.71 13.44 41.62
C VAL A 231 24.79 13.52 42.84
N ALA A 232 23.55 13.02 42.78
CA ALA A 232 22.62 13.01 43.91
C ALA A 232 23.16 12.18 45.09
N ASN A 233 23.81 11.04 44.83
CA ASN A 233 24.44 10.25 45.88
C ASN A 233 25.64 10.97 46.55
N HIS A 234 26.36 11.78 45.79
CA HIS A 234 27.45 12.56 46.31
C HIS A 234 26.94 13.68 47.27
N TYR A 235 25.89 14.42 46.88
CA TYR A 235 25.28 15.43 47.73
C TYR A 235 24.67 14.84 49.01
N ASP A 236 24.01 13.67 48.94
CA ASP A 236 23.48 12.98 50.12
C ASP A 236 24.58 12.62 51.12
N LYS A 237 25.81 12.25 50.67
CA LYS A 237 26.95 11.99 51.54
C LYS A 237 27.50 13.23 52.21
N LEU A 238 27.56 14.37 51.50
CA LEU A 238 27.99 15.66 52.04
C LEU A 238 27.06 16.17 53.12
N ILE A 239 25.73 16.16 52.87
CA ILE A 239 24.71 16.57 53.85
C ILE A 239 24.84 15.75 55.15
N LYS A 240 24.93 14.43 55.06
CA LYS A 240 25.12 13.57 56.23
C LYS A 240 26.40 13.83 56.99
N LYS A 241 27.48 14.18 56.29
CA LYS A 241 28.74 14.53 56.93
C LYS A 241 28.62 15.84 57.72
N GLU A 242 27.93 16.85 57.16
CA GLU A 242 27.67 18.13 57.86
C GLU A 242 26.75 17.97 59.07
N GLU A 243 25.68 17.17 58.95
CA GLU A 243 24.77 16.86 60.06
C GLU A 243 25.48 16.15 61.22
N GLY A 244 26.33 15.15 60.88
CA GLY A 244 27.16 14.49 61.87
C GLY A 244 28.18 15.38 62.56
N ALA A 245 28.76 16.34 61.83
CA ALA A 245 29.70 17.33 62.40
C ALA A 245 28.98 18.32 63.34
N LYS A 246 27.73 18.74 62.98
CA LYS A 246 26.90 19.61 63.83
C LYS A 246 26.45 18.92 65.13
N GLN A 247 26.19 17.63 65.09
CA GLN A 247 25.83 16.83 66.28
C GLN A 247 26.99 16.56 67.21
N ALA A 248 28.24 16.48 66.69
CA ALA A 248 29.45 16.30 67.49
C ALA A 248 29.96 17.60 68.17
N ALA A 249 29.59 18.78 67.65
CA ALA A 249 30.07 20.06 68.16
C ALA A 249 29.51 20.47 69.58
N PRO A 250 28.30 20.11 70.07
CA PRO A 250 27.79 20.51 71.39
C PRO A 250 28.48 19.79 72.54
N ALA A 251 29.02 18.58 72.35
CA ALA A 251 29.67 17.79 73.43
C ALA A 251 31.00 18.37 73.94
N ALA A 252 31.67 19.17 73.12
CA ALA A 252 32.96 19.79 73.48
C ALA A 252 32.84 21.08 74.30
N ARG A 253 31.65 21.67 74.47
CA ARG A 253 31.44 22.92 75.26
C ARG A 253 30.90 22.74 76.67
N GLN A 254 30.70 21.51 77.11
CA GLN A 254 30.21 21.21 78.47
C GLN A 254 31.29 20.70 79.47
N THR A 255 32.56 20.71 79.08
CA THR A 255 33.69 20.24 79.94
C THR A 255 34.73 21.30 80.27
N THR A 256 34.31 22.56 80.43
CA THR A 256 35.16 23.63 81.05
C THR A 256 34.44 24.29 82.15
#